data_8b5bac619150486fd5860d1e36d632da
#
_entry.id   8b5bac619150486fd5860d1e36d632da
#
_cell.length_a   1.000
_cell.length_b   1.000
_cell.length_c   1.000
_cell.angle_alpha   90.00
_cell.angle_beta   90.00
_cell.angle_gamma   90.00
#
_symmetry.space_group_name_H-M   'P 1'
#
loop_
_entity.id
_entity.type
_entity.pdbx_description
1 polymer ?
#
loop_
_entity_poly.entity_id
_entity_poly.type
_entity_poly.pdbx_seq_one_letter_code
_entity_poly.pdbx_strand_id
1 'polypeptide(L)'
;KFILHSKFQPTGDQPEAIEKLTKGVENGLKEQVLLGVTGSGKTFTMANIIANVNRPTLVLAHNKTLAAQLCSEFREFFPENAVEYFVSYYDYYQPEAYIPGSDTYIEKDSAINDEIDKLRHSATCALSERRDVIIVASVSCIYSLGNPIDYKNMVISLRTGMEKSRDELLRKLVDLQYERNDINFIRNKFRVRGDTVEIFPANSQENAVRVEFFGDEIDRISEINTVTGEVKALLSHAAIYPASHYIVPHEKLEDALKEIDEEMEERVRFFNENGQLIEAQRIRQ
;
A
#
# COMPACT_ATOMS: atom_id res chain seq x y z
N LYS A 1 18.61 6.39 8.88
CA LYS A 1 19.24 5.52 9.89
C LYS A 1 18.25 5.26 11.02
N PHE A 2 18.20 4.03 11.52
CA PHE A 2 17.38 3.71 12.70
C PHE A 2 17.98 4.29 13.97
N ILE A 3 17.12 4.91 14.80
CA ILE A 3 17.45 5.48 16.09
C ILE A 3 16.60 4.78 17.14
N LEU A 4 17.23 3.90 17.92
CA LEU A 4 16.55 3.11 18.96
C LEU A 4 16.39 3.95 20.23
N HIS A 5 15.16 4.09 20.68
CA HIS A 5 14.80 4.68 21.96
C HIS A 5 14.33 3.59 22.94
N SER A 6 14.95 3.49 24.08
CA SER A 6 14.51 2.54 25.10
C SER A 6 14.95 3.01 26.50
N LYS A 7 14.08 2.78 27.47
CA LYS A 7 14.40 2.92 28.89
C LYS A 7 15.17 1.73 29.45
N PHE A 8 15.20 0.61 28.67
CA PHE A 8 15.84 -0.63 29.06
C PHE A 8 17.20 -0.77 28.37
N GLN A 9 18.10 -1.49 29.05
CA GLN A 9 19.35 -1.96 28.49
C GLN A 9 19.27 -3.48 28.29
N PRO A 10 19.95 -4.06 27.29
CA PRO A 10 20.01 -5.50 27.12
C PRO A 10 20.61 -6.19 28.36
N THR A 11 19.91 -7.21 28.85
CA THR A 11 20.32 -7.96 30.07
C THR A 11 20.26 -9.47 29.83
N GLY A 12 20.87 -10.25 30.71
CA GLY A 12 20.93 -11.70 30.62
C GLY A 12 21.58 -12.17 29.33
N ASP A 13 20.90 -13.03 28.57
CA ASP A 13 21.39 -13.58 27.31
C ASP A 13 21.15 -12.64 26.09
N GLN A 14 20.45 -11.52 26.28
CA GLN A 14 20.12 -10.61 25.19
C GLN A 14 21.36 -10.01 24.50
N PRO A 15 22.41 -9.52 25.22
CA PRO A 15 23.60 -8.97 24.58
C PRO A 15 24.27 -9.95 23.62
N GLU A 16 24.42 -11.22 24.04
CA GLU A 16 25.02 -12.27 23.23
C GLU A 16 24.13 -12.60 22.02
N ALA A 17 22.81 -12.70 22.21
CA ALA A 17 21.86 -12.95 21.13
C ALA A 17 21.89 -11.81 20.09
N ILE A 18 21.89 -10.55 20.51
CA ILE A 18 21.98 -9.37 19.64
C ILE A 18 23.26 -9.42 18.80
N GLU A 19 24.39 -9.67 19.45
CA GLU A 19 25.71 -9.74 18.76
C GLU A 19 25.74 -10.85 17.72
N LYS A 20 25.34 -12.07 18.10
CA LYS A 20 25.34 -13.25 17.22
C LYS A 20 24.40 -13.06 16.02
N LEU A 21 23.17 -12.61 16.25
CA LEU A 21 22.18 -12.42 15.19
C LEU A 21 22.56 -11.26 14.25
N THR A 22 23.09 -10.17 14.79
CA THR A 22 23.62 -9.06 13.97
C THR A 22 24.75 -9.53 13.06
N LYS A 23 25.77 -10.19 13.62
CA LYS A 23 26.88 -10.77 12.85
C LYS A 23 26.41 -11.78 11.80
N GLY A 24 25.40 -12.59 12.16
CA GLY A 24 24.82 -13.54 11.23
C GLY A 24 24.23 -12.85 9.98
N VAL A 25 23.49 -11.76 10.16
CA VAL A 25 22.95 -10.96 9.04
C VAL A 25 24.07 -10.31 8.23
N GLU A 26 25.08 -9.74 8.89
CA GLU A 26 26.24 -9.12 8.24
C GLU A 26 27.06 -10.11 7.40
N ASN A 27 27.19 -11.35 7.90
CA ASN A 27 27.86 -12.44 7.21
C ASN A 27 27.00 -13.13 6.13
N GLY A 28 25.76 -12.65 5.90
CA GLY A 28 24.88 -13.16 4.85
C GLY A 28 24.19 -14.48 5.18
N LEU A 29 24.07 -14.86 6.46
CA LEU A 29 23.26 -16.00 6.85
C LEU A 29 21.81 -15.76 6.43
N LYS A 30 21.24 -16.73 5.71
CA LYS A 30 19.87 -16.65 5.19
C LYS A 30 18.84 -16.85 6.28
N GLU A 31 19.13 -17.69 7.26
CA GLU A 31 18.19 -18.11 8.30
C GLU A 31 18.88 -18.10 9.66
N GLN A 32 18.17 -17.60 10.65
CA GLN A 32 18.56 -17.57 12.05
C GLN A 32 17.32 -17.71 12.92
N VAL A 33 17.46 -18.34 14.10
CA VAL A 33 16.35 -18.52 15.02
C VAL A 33 16.69 -17.91 16.37
N LEU A 34 15.80 -17.04 16.87
CA LEU A 34 15.81 -16.54 18.25
C LEU A 34 14.81 -17.31 19.08
N LEU A 35 15.30 -18.18 19.96
CA LEU A 35 14.47 -18.94 20.88
C LEU A 35 14.40 -18.24 22.24
N GLY A 36 13.18 -18.01 22.74
CA GLY A 36 12.97 -17.38 24.03
C GLY A 36 11.53 -17.57 24.52
N VAL A 37 11.35 -17.67 25.82
CA VAL A 37 10.03 -17.77 26.44
C VAL A 37 9.23 -16.45 26.27
N THR A 38 7.93 -16.51 26.50
CA THR A 38 7.08 -15.30 26.52
C THR A 38 7.59 -14.35 27.61
N GLY A 39 7.67 -13.06 27.30
CA GLY A 39 8.18 -12.03 28.22
C GLY A 39 9.69 -11.93 28.32
N SER A 40 10.48 -12.71 27.55
CA SER A 40 11.95 -12.61 27.57
C SER A 40 12.53 -11.40 26.82
N GLY A 41 11.68 -10.49 26.33
CA GLY A 41 12.11 -9.31 25.60
C GLY A 41 12.57 -9.55 24.16
N LYS A 42 12.00 -10.57 23.46
CA LYS A 42 12.34 -10.87 22.06
C LYS A 42 12.17 -9.67 21.14
N THR A 43 11.07 -8.90 21.30
CA THR A 43 10.82 -7.68 20.48
C THR A 43 11.91 -6.64 20.69
N PHE A 44 12.34 -6.44 21.95
CA PHE A 44 13.44 -5.54 22.26
C PHE A 44 14.79 -6.03 21.69
N THR A 45 15.06 -7.34 21.75
CA THR A 45 16.22 -7.95 21.10
C THR A 45 16.20 -7.71 19.61
N MET A 46 15.05 -7.91 18.93
CA MET A 46 14.88 -7.63 17.51
C MET A 46 15.06 -6.15 17.18
N ALA A 47 14.55 -5.25 18.00
CA ALA A 47 14.74 -3.81 17.81
C ALA A 47 16.24 -3.41 17.83
N ASN A 48 17.03 -3.99 18.75
CA ASN A 48 18.47 -3.78 18.78
C ASN A 48 19.18 -4.31 17.52
N ILE A 49 18.77 -5.48 17.01
CA ILE A 49 19.32 -6.04 15.78
C ILE A 49 18.99 -5.13 14.58
N ILE A 50 17.75 -4.68 14.46
CA ILE A 50 17.31 -3.75 13.39
C ILE A 50 18.14 -2.46 13.41
N ALA A 51 18.34 -1.88 14.61
CA ALA A 51 19.15 -0.67 14.76
C ALA A 51 20.60 -0.88 14.34
N ASN A 52 21.20 -2.03 14.69
CA ASN A 52 22.57 -2.38 14.34
C ASN A 52 22.74 -2.63 12.84
N VAL A 53 21.88 -3.45 12.26
CA VAL A 53 21.92 -3.84 10.84
C VAL A 53 21.56 -2.67 9.93
N ASN A 54 20.67 -1.79 10.36
CA ASN A 54 20.25 -0.57 9.68
C ASN A 54 19.75 -0.79 8.24
N ARG A 55 18.89 -1.81 8.04
CA ARG A 55 18.26 -2.15 6.75
C ARG A 55 16.75 -2.09 6.86
N PRO A 56 16.02 -1.77 5.76
CA PRO A 56 14.57 -1.93 5.72
C PRO A 56 14.18 -3.34 6.19
N THR A 57 13.17 -3.41 7.04
CA THR A 57 12.81 -4.64 7.75
C THR A 57 11.33 -4.96 7.56
N LEU A 58 11.03 -6.22 7.22
CA LEU A 58 9.68 -6.76 7.21
C LEU A 58 9.50 -7.66 8.43
N VAL A 59 8.53 -7.35 9.28
CA VAL A 59 8.09 -8.17 10.41
C VAL A 59 6.77 -8.83 10.05
N LEU A 60 6.78 -10.16 9.91
CA LEU A 60 5.60 -10.92 9.51
C LEU A 60 4.96 -11.60 10.74
N ALA A 61 3.72 -11.22 11.05
CA ALA A 61 2.92 -11.78 12.14
C ALA A 61 1.82 -12.68 11.58
N HIS A 62 1.43 -13.70 12.35
CA HIS A 62 0.43 -14.67 11.91
C HIS A 62 -1.02 -14.17 11.93
N ASN A 63 -1.29 -13.06 12.60
CA ASN A 63 -2.62 -12.42 12.60
C ASN A 63 -2.56 -10.90 12.79
N LYS A 64 -3.71 -10.21 12.56
CA LYS A 64 -3.84 -8.76 12.67
C LYS A 64 -3.54 -8.24 14.08
N THR A 65 -3.97 -8.96 15.12
CA THR A 65 -3.82 -8.55 16.53
C THR A 65 -2.36 -8.51 16.95
N LEU A 66 -1.61 -9.56 16.65
CA LEU A 66 -0.18 -9.61 16.93
C LEU A 66 0.58 -8.56 16.09
N ALA A 67 0.20 -8.39 14.82
CA ALA A 67 0.79 -7.34 13.99
C ALA A 67 0.58 -5.95 14.59
N ALA A 68 -0.62 -5.65 15.09
CA ALA A 68 -0.93 -4.37 15.75
C ALA A 68 -0.08 -4.16 17.02
N GLN A 69 0.04 -5.19 17.85
CA GLN A 69 0.86 -5.15 19.05
C GLN A 69 2.33 -4.87 18.70
N LEU A 70 2.91 -5.64 17.79
CA LEU A 70 4.31 -5.48 17.37
C LEU A 70 4.54 -4.10 16.73
N CYS A 71 3.59 -3.60 15.93
CA CYS A 71 3.68 -2.28 15.33
C CYS A 71 3.73 -1.19 16.41
N SER A 72 2.90 -1.30 17.46
CA SER A 72 2.92 -0.37 18.60
C SER A 72 4.25 -0.42 19.36
N GLU A 73 4.75 -1.63 19.65
CA GLU A 73 6.04 -1.80 20.33
C GLU A 73 7.21 -1.22 19.50
N PHE A 74 7.25 -1.47 18.18
CA PHE A 74 8.30 -0.91 17.32
C PHE A 74 8.19 0.61 17.17
N ARG A 75 6.98 1.20 17.17
CA ARG A 75 6.80 2.66 17.18
C ARG A 75 7.35 3.31 18.44
N GLU A 76 7.23 2.65 19.60
CA GLU A 76 7.84 3.12 20.85
C GLU A 76 9.38 3.06 20.78
N PHE A 77 9.94 2.01 20.15
CA PHE A 77 11.38 1.86 19.98
C PHE A 77 11.97 2.79 18.90
N PHE A 78 11.19 3.14 17.89
CA PHE A 78 11.64 3.91 16.73
C PHE A 78 10.71 5.08 16.40
N PRO A 79 10.52 6.04 17.31
CA PRO A 79 9.58 7.15 17.13
C PRO A 79 9.95 8.10 15.98
N GLU A 80 11.21 8.14 15.56
CA GLU A 80 11.72 8.99 14.48
C GLU A 80 11.78 8.27 13.12
N ASN A 81 11.54 6.96 13.10
CA ASN A 81 11.62 6.13 11.90
C ASN A 81 10.23 5.74 11.40
N ALA A 82 10.14 5.31 10.16
CA ALA A 82 8.88 4.85 9.60
C ALA A 82 8.56 3.43 10.10
N VAL A 83 7.59 3.30 10.99
CA VAL A 83 7.03 2.02 11.43
C VAL A 83 5.60 1.91 10.94
N GLU A 84 5.40 1.10 9.94
CA GLU A 84 4.18 1.02 9.15
C GLU A 84 3.42 -0.30 9.38
N TYR A 85 2.11 -0.24 9.25
CA TYR A 85 1.20 -1.36 9.47
C TYR A 85 0.60 -1.81 8.14
N PHE A 86 0.75 -3.12 7.84
CA PHE A 86 0.30 -3.67 6.56
C PHE A 86 -0.43 -4.99 6.75
N VAL A 87 -1.75 -4.94 6.90
CA VAL A 87 -2.62 -6.10 7.08
C VAL A 87 -3.77 -6.10 6.08
N SER A 88 -4.58 -7.15 6.04
CA SER A 88 -5.77 -7.19 5.19
C SER A 88 -6.73 -6.05 5.56
N TYR A 89 -7.17 -5.30 4.56
CA TYR A 89 -8.14 -4.20 4.73
C TYR A 89 -9.60 -4.67 4.71
N TYR A 90 -9.86 -5.96 4.48
CA TYR A 90 -11.21 -6.51 4.57
C TYR A 90 -11.60 -6.73 6.03
N ASP A 91 -12.72 -6.11 6.43
CA ASP A 91 -13.41 -6.44 7.69
C ASP A 91 -14.33 -7.65 7.49
N TYR A 92 -14.89 -7.78 6.30
CA TYR A 92 -15.70 -8.90 5.86
C TYR A 92 -15.41 -9.22 4.39
N TYR A 93 -15.37 -10.51 4.06
CA TYR A 93 -15.20 -10.97 2.68
C TYR A 93 -15.95 -12.27 2.44
N GLN A 94 -16.89 -12.26 1.51
CA GLN A 94 -17.58 -13.42 0.96
C GLN A 94 -17.23 -13.53 -0.51
N PRO A 95 -16.53 -14.60 -0.95
CA PRO A 95 -16.27 -14.80 -2.37
C PRO A 95 -17.56 -15.13 -3.12
N GLU A 96 -17.57 -14.80 -4.38
CA GLU A 96 -18.60 -15.27 -5.31
C GLU A 96 -18.56 -16.78 -5.45
N ALA A 97 -19.73 -17.39 -5.63
CA ALA A 97 -19.88 -18.82 -5.87
C ALA A 97 -21.10 -19.10 -6.74
N TYR A 98 -20.97 -20.11 -7.61
CA TYR A 98 -22.09 -20.62 -8.40
C TYR A 98 -22.37 -22.08 -8.02
N ILE A 99 -23.63 -22.39 -7.71
CA ILE A 99 -24.09 -23.72 -7.35
C ILE A 99 -24.94 -24.26 -8.52
N PRO A 100 -24.37 -25.11 -9.40
CA PRO A 100 -25.05 -25.59 -10.62
C PRO A 100 -26.34 -26.33 -10.34
N GLY A 101 -26.38 -27.13 -9.25
CA GLY A 101 -27.54 -27.97 -8.92
C GLY A 101 -28.84 -27.19 -8.60
N SER A 102 -28.72 -25.94 -8.20
CA SER A 102 -29.87 -25.05 -7.90
C SER A 102 -29.89 -23.80 -8.77
N ASP A 103 -28.98 -23.68 -9.76
CA ASP A 103 -28.77 -22.48 -10.59
C ASP A 103 -28.71 -21.20 -9.71
N THR A 104 -27.99 -21.30 -8.61
CA THR A 104 -27.86 -20.20 -7.63
C THR A 104 -26.51 -19.55 -7.75
N TYR A 105 -26.50 -18.23 -8.01
CA TYR A 105 -25.31 -17.40 -7.98
C TYR A 105 -25.29 -16.62 -6.66
N ILE A 106 -24.19 -16.76 -5.93
CA ILE A 106 -23.89 -16.00 -4.73
C ILE A 106 -22.94 -14.88 -5.11
N GLU A 107 -23.38 -13.65 -5.00
CA GLU A 107 -22.56 -12.49 -5.35
C GLU A 107 -21.42 -12.29 -4.33
N LYS A 108 -20.31 -11.75 -4.83
CA LYS A 108 -19.23 -11.30 -3.97
C LYS A 108 -19.73 -10.18 -3.04
N ASP A 109 -19.45 -10.31 -1.77
CA ASP A 109 -19.73 -9.26 -0.77
C ASP A 109 -18.49 -9.00 0.08
N SER A 110 -18.16 -7.72 0.29
CA SER A 110 -16.97 -7.34 1.05
C SER A 110 -17.11 -5.95 1.66
N ALA A 111 -16.59 -5.79 2.86
CA ALA A 111 -16.46 -4.50 3.53
C ALA A 111 -14.98 -4.14 3.68
N ILE A 112 -14.59 -2.99 3.14
CA ILE A 112 -13.22 -2.46 3.18
C ILE A 112 -13.12 -1.48 4.34
N ASN A 113 -12.06 -1.60 5.13
CA ASN A 113 -11.70 -0.66 6.17
C ASN A 113 -10.78 0.43 5.59
N ASP A 114 -11.30 1.64 5.44
CA ASP A 114 -10.59 2.78 4.85
C ASP A 114 -9.35 3.19 5.64
N GLU A 115 -9.37 3.07 6.98
CA GLU A 115 -8.20 3.37 7.82
C GLU A 115 -7.06 2.37 7.57
N ILE A 116 -7.38 1.08 7.47
CA ILE A 116 -6.37 0.06 7.15
C ILE A 116 -5.87 0.23 5.73
N ASP A 117 -6.74 0.55 4.77
CA ASP A 117 -6.33 0.80 3.38
C ASP A 117 -5.35 1.99 3.31
N LYS A 118 -5.63 3.09 3.99
CA LYS A 118 -4.72 4.24 4.13
C LYS A 118 -3.36 3.84 4.70
N LEU A 119 -3.33 3.03 5.78
CA LEU A 119 -2.08 2.55 6.37
C LEU A 119 -1.27 1.68 5.41
N ARG A 120 -1.93 0.88 4.58
CA ARG A 120 -1.28 0.09 3.52
C ARG A 120 -0.62 1.00 2.48
N HIS A 121 -1.30 2.05 2.04
CA HIS A 121 -0.74 3.06 1.14
C HIS A 121 0.43 3.81 1.78
N SER A 122 0.33 4.18 3.07
CA SER A 122 1.44 4.77 3.81
C SER A 122 2.67 3.87 3.81
N ALA A 123 2.49 2.57 4.06
CA ALA A 123 3.59 1.60 4.06
C ALA A 123 4.31 1.50 2.70
N THR A 124 3.58 1.45 1.59
CA THR A 124 4.18 1.40 0.25
C THR A 124 4.88 2.70 -0.14
N CYS A 125 4.33 3.85 0.25
CA CYS A 125 4.98 5.15 0.06
C CYS A 125 6.28 5.24 0.87
N ALA A 126 6.25 4.87 2.15
CA ALA A 126 7.43 4.87 3.02
C ALA A 126 8.56 4.00 2.47
N LEU A 127 8.25 2.80 1.94
CA LEU A 127 9.24 1.94 1.27
C LEU A 127 9.86 2.57 0.03
N SER A 128 9.11 3.39 -0.68
CA SER A 128 9.59 4.07 -1.89
C SER A 128 10.48 5.26 -1.56
N GLU A 129 10.20 5.97 -0.47
CA GLU A 129 10.84 7.24 -0.11
C GLU A 129 11.97 7.11 0.91
N ARG A 130 11.92 6.08 1.78
CA ARG A 130 12.81 5.94 2.95
C ARG A 130 13.56 4.61 2.93
N ARG A 131 14.68 4.59 3.66
CA ARG A 131 15.47 3.39 3.91
C ARG A 131 15.38 2.90 5.36
N ASP A 132 14.87 3.72 6.25
CA ASP A 132 14.69 3.45 7.66
C ASP A 132 13.21 3.09 7.95
N VAL A 133 12.76 2.02 7.31
CA VAL A 133 11.36 1.57 7.33
C VAL A 133 11.26 0.18 7.96
N ILE A 134 10.34 0.03 8.90
CA ILE A 134 9.89 -1.26 9.44
C ILE A 134 8.44 -1.45 9.01
N ILE A 135 8.15 -2.49 8.24
CA ILE A 135 6.78 -2.87 7.91
C ILE A 135 6.37 -4.04 8.81
N VAL A 136 5.33 -3.84 9.61
CA VAL A 136 4.71 -4.92 10.38
C VAL A 136 3.47 -5.39 9.64
N ALA A 137 3.52 -6.63 9.17
CA ALA A 137 2.52 -7.17 8.25
C ALA A 137 1.90 -8.48 8.75
N SER A 138 0.72 -8.78 8.25
CA SER A 138 0.15 -10.13 8.30
C SER A 138 0.39 -10.88 6.98
N VAL A 139 -0.03 -12.15 6.91
CA VAL A 139 0.09 -13.00 5.72
C VAL A 139 -0.51 -12.36 4.45
N SER A 140 -1.41 -11.39 4.59
CA SER A 140 -1.99 -10.66 3.46
C SER A 140 -0.98 -9.89 2.60
N CYS A 141 0.23 -9.64 3.10
CA CYS A 141 1.29 -8.97 2.34
C CYS A 141 1.90 -9.83 1.23
N ILE A 142 1.68 -11.16 1.24
CA ILE A 142 2.17 -12.07 0.20
C ILE A 142 1.15 -12.36 -0.90
N TYR A 143 -0.08 -11.86 -0.75
CA TYR A 143 -1.15 -12.08 -1.72
C TYR A 143 -1.52 -10.79 -2.45
N SER A 144 -1.76 -10.93 -3.75
CA SER A 144 -2.49 -9.97 -4.58
C SER A 144 -2.06 -8.50 -4.40
N LEU A 145 -0.80 -8.21 -4.50
CA LEU A 145 -0.31 -6.86 -4.75
C LEU A 145 0.05 -6.77 -6.22
N GLY A 146 -0.25 -5.63 -6.84
CA GLY A 146 0.17 -5.36 -8.21
C GLY A 146 1.69 -5.44 -8.39
N ASN A 147 2.15 -5.37 -9.63
CA ASN A 147 3.58 -5.36 -9.92
C ASN A 147 4.23 -4.10 -9.32
N PRO A 148 5.23 -4.21 -8.43
CA PRO A 148 5.87 -3.06 -7.79
C PRO A 148 6.59 -2.14 -8.77
N ILE A 149 7.02 -2.65 -9.93
CA ILE A 149 7.64 -1.84 -11.00
C ILE A 149 6.59 -0.95 -11.66
N ASP A 150 5.42 -1.51 -11.99
CA ASP A 150 4.31 -0.76 -12.58
C ASP A 150 3.83 0.31 -11.60
N TYR A 151 3.65 -0.04 -10.32
CA TYR A 151 3.27 0.90 -9.28
C TYR A 151 4.24 2.08 -9.17
N LYS A 152 5.54 1.80 -9.15
CA LYS A 152 6.58 2.82 -9.08
C LYS A 152 6.64 3.70 -10.32
N ASN A 153 6.48 3.12 -11.51
CA ASN A 153 6.52 3.85 -12.79
C ASN A 153 5.32 4.78 -12.98
N MET A 154 4.21 4.50 -12.29
CA MET A 154 3.00 5.32 -12.38
C MET A 154 2.99 6.49 -11.38
N VAL A 155 3.97 6.62 -10.48
CA VAL A 155 4.06 7.77 -9.57
C VAL A 155 4.21 9.07 -10.35
N ILE A 156 3.34 10.05 -10.08
CA ILE A 156 3.44 11.39 -10.68
C ILE A 156 4.38 12.24 -9.83
N SER A 157 5.50 12.66 -10.41
CA SER A 157 6.41 13.64 -9.80
C SER A 157 6.05 15.04 -10.29
N LEU A 158 5.78 15.94 -9.36
CA LEU A 158 5.44 17.34 -9.61
C LEU A 158 6.51 18.24 -8.98
N ARG A 159 6.94 19.26 -9.70
CA ARG A 159 7.90 20.26 -9.21
C ARG A 159 7.44 21.65 -9.60
N THR A 160 7.68 22.62 -8.73
CA THR A 160 7.47 24.04 -9.06
C THR A 160 8.39 24.43 -10.23
N GLY A 161 7.86 25.18 -11.20
CA GLY A 161 8.54 25.55 -12.44
C GLY A 161 8.56 24.44 -13.50
N MET A 162 7.89 23.31 -13.28
CA MET A 162 7.81 22.24 -14.27
C MET A 162 6.80 22.59 -15.36
N GLU A 163 7.23 22.48 -16.63
CA GLU A 163 6.33 22.56 -17.77
C GLU A 163 5.43 21.32 -17.82
N LYS A 164 4.17 21.50 -17.58
CA LYS A 164 3.14 20.47 -17.55
C LYS A 164 1.77 21.10 -17.58
N SER A 165 0.96 20.71 -18.55
CA SER A 165 -0.40 21.25 -18.61
C SER A 165 -1.28 20.64 -17.52
N ARG A 166 -2.25 21.45 -17.06
CA ARG A 166 -3.29 21.01 -16.11
C ARG A 166 -4.00 19.74 -16.61
N ASP A 167 -4.38 19.73 -17.89
CA ASP A 167 -5.15 18.62 -18.47
C ASP A 167 -4.33 17.33 -18.59
N GLU A 168 -3.02 17.42 -18.77
CA GLU A 168 -2.13 16.26 -18.67
C GLU A 168 -2.11 15.69 -17.25
N LEU A 169 -2.03 16.56 -16.25
CA LEU A 169 -2.10 16.12 -14.86
C LEU A 169 -3.44 15.43 -14.55
N LEU A 170 -4.56 15.99 -15.02
CA LEU A 170 -5.88 15.38 -14.79
C LEU A 170 -6.01 13.99 -15.39
N ARG A 171 -5.52 13.77 -16.63
CA ARG A 171 -5.51 12.45 -17.25
C ARG A 171 -4.67 11.45 -16.44
N LYS A 172 -3.46 11.86 -16.05
CA LYS A 172 -2.60 11.00 -15.22
C LYS A 172 -3.23 10.66 -13.87
N LEU A 173 -3.97 11.56 -13.24
CA LEU A 173 -4.69 11.26 -12.00
C LEU A 173 -5.78 10.20 -12.22
N VAL A 174 -6.50 10.25 -13.34
CA VAL A 174 -7.48 9.21 -13.69
C VAL A 174 -6.78 7.88 -13.93
N ASP A 175 -5.66 7.86 -14.65
CA ASP A 175 -4.84 6.65 -14.85
C ASP A 175 -4.36 6.05 -13.53
N LEU A 176 -4.07 6.88 -12.52
CA LEU A 176 -3.76 6.49 -11.15
C LEU A 176 -4.98 6.08 -10.31
N GLN A 177 -6.16 6.03 -10.90
CA GLN A 177 -7.44 5.69 -10.27
C GLN A 177 -7.93 6.71 -9.23
N TYR A 178 -7.51 7.97 -9.32
CA TYR A 178 -8.17 9.04 -8.60
C TYR A 178 -9.47 9.43 -9.31
N GLU A 179 -10.50 9.71 -8.54
CA GLU A 179 -11.76 10.19 -9.08
C GLU A 179 -11.92 11.69 -8.87
N ARG A 180 -12.46 12.38 -9.89
CA ARG A 180 -12.83 13.79 -9.74
C ARG A 180 -14.10 13.91 -8.91
N ASN A 181 -14.03 14.69 -7.84
CA ASN A 181 -15.19 15.05 -7.05
C ASN A 181 -14.99 16.46 -6.45
N ASP A 182 -15.68 17.42 -7.02
CA ASP A 182 -15.55 18.84 -6.62
C ASP A 182 -16.37 19.16 -5.34
N ILE A 183 -17.27 18.26 -4.91
CA ILE A 183 -18.17 18.45 -3.76
C ILE A 183 -17.66 17.65 -2.56
N ASN A 184 -17.52 16.33 -2.71
CA ASN A 184 -17.07 15.44 -1.65
C ASN A 184 -15.57 15.15 -1.81
N PHE A 185 -14.75 16.02 -1.21
CA PHE A 185 -13.30 15.96 -1.30
C PHE A 185 -12.72 15.13 -0.16
N ILE A 186 -12.63 13.83 -0.41
CA ILE A 186 -12.08 12.82 0.51
C ILE A 186 -10.87 12.13 -0.11
N ARG A 187 -10.20 11.26 0.63
CA ARG A 187 -9.07 10.45 0.17
C ARG A 187 -9.34 9.79 -1.20
N ASN A 188 -8.34 9.68 -2.04
CA ASN A 188 -8.41 9.17 -3.42
C ASN A 188 -9.24 10.03 -4.40
N LYS A 189 -9.56 11.26 -4.03
CA LYS A 189 -10.26 12.19 -4.92
C LYS A 189 -9.38 13.37 -5.28
N PHE A 190 -9.69 13.99 -6.42
CA PHE A 190 -9.17 15.30 -6.77
C PHE A 190 -10.31 16.23 -7.15
N ARG A 191 -10.08 17.53 -7.02
CA ARG A 191 -11.02 18.56 -7.46
C ARG A 191 -10.28 19.64 -8.24
N VAL A 192 -11.02 20.35 -9.10
CA VAL A 192 -10.48 21.37 -10.01
C VAL A 192 -11.26 22.65 -9.86
N ARG A 193 -10.54 23.74 -9.64
CA ARG A 193 -11.12 25.10 -9.58
C ARG A 193 -10.26 26.06 -10.39
N GLY A 194 -10.69 26.38 -11.64
CA GLY A 194 -9.89 27.18 -12.56
C GLY A 194 -8.55 26.52 -12.86
N ASP A 195 -7.47 27.21 -12.59
CA ASP A 195 -6.09 26.73 -12.80
C ASP A 195 -5.49 26.03 -11.56
N THR A 196 -6.34 25.67 -10.61
CA THR A 196 -5.93 24.98 -9.38
C THR A 196 -6.47 23.55 -9.36
N VAL A 197 -5.59 22.59 -9.11
CA VAL A 197 -5.91 21.18 -8.89
C VAL A 197 -5.56 20.82 -7.45
N GLU A 198 -6.52 20.29 -6.72
CA GLU A 198 -6.28 19.78 -5.36
C GLU A 198 -6.45 18.27 -5.36
N ILE A 199 -5.47 17.56 -4.82
CA ILE A 199 -5.38 16.10 -4.82
C ILE A 199 -5.33 15.63 -3.37
N PHE A 200 -6.24 14.74 -2.97
CA PHE A 200 -6.20 14.11 -1.66
C PHE A 200 -5.53 12.74 -1.77
N PRO A 201 -4.24 12.63 -1.38
CA PRO A 201 -3.46 11.42 -1.60
C PRO A 201 -4.01 10.20 -0.87
N ALA A 202 -3.77 9.01 -1.44
CA ALA A 202 -4.19 7.73 -0.87
C ALA A 202 -3.60 7.44 0.52
N ASN A 203 -2.42 7.94 0.81
CA ASN A 203 -1.67 7.77 2.05
C ASN A 203 -1.85 8.91 3.06
N SER A 204 -2.65 9.94 2.75
CA SER A 204 -2.86 11.09 3.63
C SER A 204 -4.11 10.95 4.48
N GLN A 205 -4.11 11.58 5.66
CA GLN A 205 -5.22 11.58 6.59
C GLN A 205 -6.04 12.88 6.56
N GLU A 206 -5.38 14.02 6.50
CA GLU A 206 -6.01 15.34 6.64
C GLU A 206 -5.50 16.35 5.61
N ASN A 207 -4.39 16.07 4.96
CA ASN A 207 -3.72 17.01 4.09
C ASN A 207 -3.89 16.63 2.62
N ALA A 208 -4.09 17.63 1.78
CA ALA A 208 -4.10 17.49 0.33
C ALA A 208 -2.95 18.28 -0.29
N VAL A 209 -2.61 17.91 -1.51
CA VAL A 209 -1.64 18.63 -2.34
C VAL A 209 -2.42 19.56 -3.28
N ARG A 210 -2.15 20.85 -3.19
CA ARG A 210 -2.68 21.87 -4.10
C ARG A 210 -1.61 22.22 -5.12
N VAL A 211 -1.96 22.12 -6.40
CA VAL A 211 -1.11 22.48 -7.55
C VAL A 211 -1.76 23.63 -8.28
N GLU A 212 -1.08 24.75 -8.35
CA GLU A 212 -1.54 25.96 -9.03
C GLU A 212 -0.75 26.13 -10.34
N PHE A 213 -1.48 26.37 -11.44
CA PHE A 213 -0.90 26.49 -12.77
C PHE A 213 -0.93 27.93 -13.24
N PHE A 214 0.11 28.32 -13.98
CA PHE A 214 0.12 29.52 -14.80
C PHE A 214 0.38 29.13 -16.26
N GLY A 215 -0.70 29.07 -17.06
CA GLY A 215 -0.62 28.45 -18.38
C GLY A 215 -0.30 26.96 -18.29
N ASP A 216 0.75 26.52 -18.98
CA ASP A 216 1.25 25.14 -18.99
C ASP A 216 2.44 24.93 -18.04
N GLU A 217 2.60 25.76 -17.03
CA GLU A 217 3.65 25.65 -16.01
C GLU A 217 3.03 25.52 -14.61
N ILE A 218 3.65 24.70 -13.77
CA ILE A 218 3.32 24.59 -12.35
C ILE A 218 3.95 25.79 -11.61
N ASP A 219 3.12 26.77 -11.26
CA ASP A 219 3.55 27.98 -10.56
C ASP A 219 3.85 27.70 -9.09
N ARG A 220 2.95 26.94 -8.42
CA ARG A 220 3.08 26.67 -6.99
C ARG A 220 2.52 25.31 -6.59
N ILE A 221 3.20 24.65 -5.64
CA ILE A 221 2.72 23.46 -4.99
C ILE A 221 2.64 23.72 -3.48
N SER A 222 1.53 23.38 -2.85
CA SER A 222 1.35 23.55 -1.41
C SER A 222 0.65 22.36 -0.78
N GLU A 223 0.99 22.07 0.46
CA GLU A 223 0.23 21.18 1.33
C GLU A 223 -0.85 22.00 2.04
N ILE A 224 -2.08 21.52 1.96
CA ILE A 224 -3.25 22.19 2.55
C ILE A 224 -4.00 21.25 3.50
N ASN A 225 -4.61 21.81 4.53
CA ASN A 225 -5.61 21.09 5.31
C ASN A 225 -6.92 20.97 4.51
N THR A 226 -7.46 19.77 4.36
CA THR A 226 -8.64 19.51 3.52
C THR A 226 -9.93 20.11 4.06
N VAL A 227 -10.03 20.32 5.38
CA VAL A 227 -11.22 20.86 6.06
C VAL A 227 -11.21 22.38 6.05
N THR A 228 -10.08 22.98 6.45
CA THR A 228 -9.97 24.44 6.58
C THR A 228 -9.51 25.15 5.29
N GLY A 229 -8.84 24.43 4.38
CA GLY A 229 -8.18 24.98 3.22
C GLY A 229 -6.88 25.75 3.52
N GLU A 230 -6.44 25.74 4.76
CA GLU A 230 -5.23 26.42 5.22
C GLU A 230 -3.98 25.81 4.60
N VAL A 231 -3.09 26.66 4.09
CA VAL A 231 -1.77 26.23 3.58
C VAL A 231 -0.87 25.92 4.78
N LYS A 232 -0.46 24.66 4.87
CA LYS A 232 0.44 24.15 5.93
C LYS A 232 1.91 24.33 5.55
N ALA A 233 2.24 24.06 4.29
CA ALA A 233 3.59 24.19 3.77
C ALA A 233 3.61 24.52 2.28
N LEU A 234 4.65 25.21 1.84
CA LEU A 234 4.99 25.32 0.41
C LEU A 234 5.96 24.19 0.06
N LEU A 235 5.69 23.52 -1.05
CA LEU A 235 6.45 22.36 -1.51
C LEU A 235 7.19 22.71 -2.80
N SER A 236 8.48 22.40 -2.88
CA SER A 236 9.22 22.46 -4.13
C SER A 236 8.97 21.22 -5.00
N HIS A 237 8.54 20.13 -4.40
CA HIS A 237 8.27 18.84 -5.03
C HIS A 237 7.15 18.11 -4.31
N ALA A 238 6.31 17.40 -5.08
CA ALA A 238 5.32 16.46 -4.55
C ALA A 238 5.30 15.19 -5.39
N ALA A 239 5.21 14.04 -4.74
CA ALA A 239 5.01 12.73 -5.37
C ALA A 239 3.57 12.27 -5.12
N ILE A 240 2.82 11.99 -6.18
CA ILE A 240 1.47 11.46 -6.09
C ILE A 240 1.51 9.98 -6.45
N TYR A 241 1.22 9.15 -5.47
CA TYR A 241 1.18 7.70 -5.60
C TYR A 241 -0.19 7.23 -6.09
N PRO A 242 -0.28 6.06 -6.75
CA PRO A 242 -1.56 5.49 -7.17
C PRO A 242 -2.58 5.37 -6.04
N ALA A 243 -3.86 5.58 -6.37
CA ALA A 243 -4.97 5.42 -5.42
C ALA A 243 -5.29 3.94 -5.11
N SER A 244 -4.70 3.00 -5.84
CA SER A 244 -4.86 1.56 -5.64
C SER A 244 -3.52 0.83 -5.78
N HIS A 245 -3.34 -0.25 -5.01
CA HIS A 245 -2.21 -1.17 -5.18
C HIS A 245 -2.35 -2.08 -6.42
N TYR A 246 -3.56 -2.16 -6.97
CA TYR A 246 -3.92 -3.02 -8.13
C TYR A 246 -3.94 -2.26 -9.45
N ILE A 247 -3.04 -1.29 -9.57
CA ILE A 247 -2.95 -0.49 -10.79
C ILE A 247 -2.25 -1.30 -11.89
N VAL A 248 -2.84 -1.26 -13.07
CA VAL A 248 -2.32 -1.94 -14.27
C VAL A 248 -2.23 -0.93 -15.40
N PRO A 249 -1.09 -0.83 -16.10
CA PRO A 249 -0.99 -0.03 -17.30
C PRO A 249 -2.02 -0.43 -18.36
N HIS A 250 -2.56 0.52 -19.12
CA HIS A 250 -3.64 0.30 -20.09
C HIS A 250 -3.30 -0.80 -21.12
N GLU A 251 -2.06 -0.82 -21.62
CA GLU A 251 -1.60 -1.82 -22.58
C GLU A 251 -1.69 -3.25 -22.00
N LYS A 252 -1.28 -3.44 -20.74
CA LYS A 252 -1.38 -4.75 -20.08
C LYS A 252 -2.83 -5.16 -19.81
N LEU A 253 -3.72 -4.18 -19.58
CA LEU A 253 -5.15 -4.47 -19.40
C LEU A 253 -5.78 -5.00 -20.69
N GLU A 254 -5.46 -4.43 -21.84
CA GLU A 254 -5.96 -4.90 -23.14
C GLU A 254 -5.50 -6.33 -23.44
N ASP A 255 -4.24 -6.67 -23.16
CA ASP A 255 -3.72 -8.03 -23.33
C ASP A 255 -4.41 -9.02 -22.38
N ALA A 256 -4.56 -8.65 -21.11
CA ALA A 256 -5.26 -9.47 -20.12
C ALA A 256 -6.74 -9.72 -20.50
N LEU A 257 -7.44 -8.72 -21.05
CA LEU A 257 -8.82 -8.90 -21.52
C LEU A 257 -8.92 -9.90 -22.66
N LYS A 258 -7.96 -9.93 -23.60
CA LYS A 258 -7.92 -10.94 -24.67
C LYS A 258 -7.68 -12.34 -24.12
N GLU A 259 -6.72 -12.49 -23.19
CA GLU A 259 -6.44 -13.79 -22.57
C GLU A 259 -7.65 -14.32 -21.79
N ILE A 260 -8.37 -13.44 -21.06
CA ILE A 260 -9.60 -13.80 -20.34
C ILE A 260 -10.70 -14.26 -21.32
N ASP A 261 -10.87 -13.56 -22.44
CA ASP A 261 -11.88 -13.91 -23.44
C ASP A 261 -11.57 -15.27 -24.09
N GLU A 262 -10.31 -15.53 -24.42
CA GLU A 262 -9.84 -16.82 -24.94
C GLU A 262 -10.09 -17.97 -23.96
N GLU A 263 -9.74 -17.79 -22.68
CA GLU A 263 -9.96 -18.76 -21.60
C GLU A 263 -11.46 -19.01 -21.39
N MET A 264 -12.27 -17.97 -21.39
CA MET A 264 -13.73 -18.09 -21.29
C MET A 264 -14.29 -18.93 -22.44
N GLU A 265 -13.91 -18.65 -23.68
CA GLU A 265 -14.40 -19.39 -24.86
C GLU A 265 -13.94 -20.87 -24.87
N GLU A 266 -12.74 -21.17 -24.38
CA GLU A 266 -12.30 -22.56 -24.17
C GLU A 266 -13.17 -23.24 -23.11
N ARG A 267 -13.49 -22.56 -22.03
CA ARG A 267 -14.29 -23.12 -20.95
C ARG A 267 -15.75 -23.34 -21.38
N VAL A 268 -16.32 -22.43 -22.16
CA VAL A 268 -17.65 -22.57 -22.75
C VAL A 268 -17.70 -23.80 -23.66
N ARG A 269 -16.69 -24.02 -24.51
CA ARG A 269 -16.60 -25.20 -25.37
C ARG A 269 -16.56 -26.48 -24.54
N PHE A 270 -15.72 -26.52 -23.52
CA PHE A 270 -15.62 -27.67 -22.61
C PHE A 270 -16.97 -28.02 -21.97
N PHE A 271 -17.71 -27.05 -21.46
CA PHE A 271 -19.03 -27.30 -20.87
C PHE A 271 -20.07 -27.77 -21.87
N ASN A 272 -20.09 -27.22 -23.08
CA ASN A 272 -20.99 -27.66 -24.14
C ASN A 272 -20.72 -29.11 -24.57
N GLU A 273 -19.44 -29.49 -24.73
CA GLU A 273 -19.04 -30.86 -25.11
C GLU A 273 -19.40 -31.89 -24.04
N ASN A 274 -19.45 -31.47 -22.76
CA ASN A 274 -19.85 -32.33 -21.66
C ASN A 274 -21.35 -32.25 -21.30
N GLY A 275 -22.17 -31.58 -22.11
CA GLY A 275 -23.62 -31.46 -21.91
C GLY A 275 -24.04 -30.53 -20.74
N GLN A 276 -23.11 -29.72 -20.25
CA GLN A 276 -23.33 -28.78 -19.14
C GLN A 276 -23.75 -27.40 -19.70
N LEU A 277 -24.94 -27.33 -20.27
CA LEU A 277 -25.42 -26.16 -21.03
C LEU A 277 -25.67 -24.94 -20.14
N ILE A 278 -26.09 -25.16 -18.89
CA ILE A 278 -26.33 -24.08 -17.92
C ILE A 278 -25.02 -23.42 -17.51
N GLU A 279 -24.01 -24.24 -17.20
CA GLU A 279 -22.67 -23.77 -16.87
C GLU A 279 -22.02 -23.00 -18.03
N ALA A 280 -22.18 -23.50 -19.27
CA ALA A 280 -21.71 -22.81 -20.45
C ALA A 280 -22.36 -21.45 -20.66
N GLN A 281 -23.65 -21.34 -20.39
CA GLN A 281 -24.38 -20.06 -20.47
C GLN A 281 -23.92 -19.09 -19.37
N ARG A 282 -23.80 -19.59 -18.14
CA ARG A 282 -23.47 -18.76 -16.97
C ARG A 282 -22.05 -18.19 -17.02
N ILE A 283 -21.09 -18.96 -17.51
CA ILE A 283 -19.71 -18.44 -17.59
C ILE A 283 -19.55 -17.37 -18.69
N ARG A 284 -20.45 -17.33 -19.67
CA ARG A 284 -20.45 -16.31 -20.73
C ARG A 284 -21.17 -15.02 -20.34
N GLN A 285 -22.06 -15.05 -19.34
CA GLN A 285 -22.79 -13.88 -18.80
C GLN A 285 -21.93 -13.06 -17.85
#